data_b3b8535be485b2ae016c945624386763
#
_entry.id   b3b8535be485b2ae016c945624386763
#
_cell.length_a   1.000
_cell.length_b   1.000
_cell.length_c   1.000
_cell.angle_alpha   90.00
_cell.angle_beta   90.00
_cell.angle_gamma   90.00
#
_symmetry.space_group_name_H-M   'P 1'
#
loop_
_entity.id
_entity.type
_entity.pdbx_description
1 polymer ?
#
loop_
_entity_poly.entity_id
_entity_poly.type
_entity_poly.pdbx_seq_one_letter_code
_entity_poly.pdbx_strand_id
1 'polypeptide(L)'
;MKEKVFVVGLAGPSGSGKSTVAKRAASRLSGHVISMETYAADMNHLPLEERAKLDYDAPEATDVRLLESHIRAYVLGRAIEAPIYDFAEHLRVTGRREHIPPRPLLIVEGILALHYPELRPHFNLSIYLEAPDEICFHRRKVRDITERQRSLEFIQWQYENTVLPAARKYLLPSKAYADFILDATADLATVEKDLYETIMKKRTGLGV
;
A
#
# COMPACT_ATOMS: atom_id res chain seq x y z
N MET A 1 3.71 -30.47 4.87
CA MET A 1 3.04 -29.63 3.86
C MET A 1 3.54 -28.21 4.06
N LYS A 2 3.92 -27.47 2.99
CA LYS A 2 4.26 -26.05 3.14
C LYS A 2 3.00 -25.30 3.57
N GLU A 3 3.11 -24.50 4.61
CA GLU A 3 2.02 -23.63 5.08
C GLU A 3 1.58 -22.69 3.96
N LYS A 4 0.27 -22.61 3.73
CA LYS A 4 -0.29 -21.80 2.64
C LYS A 4 -0.17 -20.32 3.01
N VAL A 5 0.43 -19.51 2.16
CA VAL A 5 0.56 -18.07 2.42
C VAL A 5 -0.81 -17.41 2.41
N PHE A 6 -1.13 -16.69 3.48
CA PHE A 6 -2.33 -15.86 3.57
C PHE A 6 -2.03 -14.45 3.08
N VAL A 7 -2.74 -13.97 2.06
CA VAL A 7 -2.49 -12.67 1.45
C VAL A 7 -3.62 -11.70 1.78
N VAL A 8 -3.25 -10.53 2.28
CA VAL A 8 -4.17 -9.42 2.59
C VAL A 8 -3.92 -8.27 1.63
N GLY A 9 -4.96 -7.80 0.96
CA GLY A 9 -4.96 -6.54 0.23
C GLY A 9 -5.47 -5.42 1.14
N LEU A 10 -4.67 -4.38 1.38
CA LEU A 10 -5.00 -3.27 2.27
C LEU A 10 -4.98 -1.95 1.50
N ALA A 11 -6.16 -1.42 1.19
CA ALA A 11 -6.33 -0.12 0.56
C ALA A 11 -6.76 0.98 1.53
N GLY A 12 -6.68 2.22 1.08
CA GLY A 12 -7.15 3.39 1.84
C GLY A 12 -6.43 4.66 1.40
N PRO A 13 -6.94 5.85 1.75
CA PRO A 13 -6.37 7.11 1.32
C PRO A 13 -4.96 7.35 1.86
N SER A 14 -4.21 8.20 1.17
CA SER A 14 -2.91 8.66 1.67
C SER A 14 -3.10 9.38 3.00
N GLY A 15 -2.35 8.99 4.04
CA GLY A 15 -2.55 9.51 5.40
C GLY A 15 -3.54 8.73 6.27
N SER A 16 -4.18 7.66 5.77
CA SER A 16 -5.06 6.81 6.60
C SER A 16 -4.30 5.98 7.65
N GLY A 17 -2.97 5.84 7.53
CA GLY A 17 -2.16 5.04 8.46
C GLY A 17 -1.93 3.59 8.03
N LYS A 18 -2.39 3.17 6.83
CA LYS A 18 -2.30 1.79 6.33
C LYS A 18 -0.90 1.18 6.41
N SER A 19 0.14 1.90 5.98
CA SER A 19 1.52 1.38 6.03
C SER A 19 2.00 1.10 7.45
N THR A 20 1.60 1.95 8.41
CA THR A 20 1.97 1.79 9.82
C THR A 20 1.27 0.59 10.44
N VAL A 21 -0.05 0.47 10.27
CA VAL A 21 -0.80 -0.66 10.84
C VAL A 21 -0.46 -1.98 10.13
N ALA A 22 -0.20 -1.96 8.81
CA ALA A 22 0.27 -3.13 8.07
C ALA A 22 1.59 -3.67 8.63
N LYS A 23 2.58 -2.80 8.84
CA LYS A 23 3.89 -3.19 9.41
C LYS A 23 3.76 -3.79 10.82
N ARG A 24 2.94 -3.21 11.68
CA ARG A 24 2.69 -3.70 13.04
C ARG A 24 1.96 -5.03 13.03
N ALA A 25 0.89 -5.16 12.25
CA ALA A 25 0.14 -6.41 12.12
C ALA A 25 1.02 -7.54 11.53
N ALA A 26 1.79 -7.25 10.48
CA ALA A 26 2.72 -8.22 9.90
C ALA A 26 3.80 -8.66 10.90
N SER A 27 4.36 -7.74 11.68
CA SER A 27 5.34 -8.06 12.73
C SER A 27 4.76 -9.03 13.78
N ARG A 28 3.53 -8.78 14.26
CA ARG A 28 2.85 -9.64 15.24
C ARG A 28 2.49 -11.02 14.69
N LEU A 29 2.23 -11.11 13.38
CA LEU A 29 1.80 -12.34 12.72
C LEU A 29 2.93 -13.04 11.94
N SER A 30 4.19 -12.65 12.20
CA SER A 30 5.36 -13.18 11.49
C SER A 30 5.24 -13.10 9.97
N GLY A 31 4.63 -12.03 9.47
CA GLY A 31 4.40 -11.76 8.06
C GLY A 31 5.38 -10.78 7.44
N HIS A 32 5.16 -10.49 6.16
CA HIS A 32 5.81 -9.40 5.44
C HIS A 32 4.79 -8.39 4.90
N VAL A 33 5.28 -7.19 4.59
CA VAL A 33 4.50 -6.14 3.92
C VAL A 33 5.18 -5.82 2.59
N ILE A 34 4.38 -5.77 1.54
CA ILE A 34 4.75 -5.15 0.26
C ILE A 34 4.00 -3.82 0.16
N SER A 35 4.75 -2.72 0.08
CA SER A 35 4.16 -1.42 -0.27
C SER A 35 4.11 -1.25 -1.78
N MET A 36 2.94 -0.94 -2.32
CA MET A 36 2.78 -0.68 -3.75
C MET A 36 3.56 0.55 -4.21
N GLU A 37 3.82 1.51 -3.32
CA GLU A 37 4.60 2.71 -3.65
C GLU A 37 6.00 2.34 -4.16
N THR A 38 6.59 1.23 -3.71
CA THR A 38 7.89 0.77 -4.22
C THR A 38 7.83 0.20 -5.63
N TYR A 39 6.63 -0.13 -6.12
CA TYR A 39 6.37 -0.61 -7.47
C TYR A 39 5.96 0.50 -8.44
N ALA A 40 6.28 1.77 -8.12
CA ALA A 40 6.06 2.86 -9.07
C ALA A 40 6.70 2.52 -10.42
N ALA A 41 6.07 2.92 -11.53
CA ALA A 41 6.61 2.70 -12.86
C ALA A 41 7.99 3.36 -13.02
N ASP A 42 8.83 2.79 -13.90
CA ASP A 42 10.17 3.32 -14.14
C ASP A 42 10.11 4.62 -14.94
N MET A 43 10.46 5.72 -14.27
CA MET A 43 10.49 7.07 -14.83
C MET A 43 11.92 7.63 -14.92
N ASN A 44 12.94 6.78 -14.97
CA ASN A 44 14.35 7.20 -15.03
C ASN A 44 14.70 8.04 -16.26
N HIS A 45 13.89 7.97 -17.31
CA HIS A 45 14.06 8.78 -18.53
C HIS A 45 13.63 10.24 -18.37
N LEU A 46 12.94 10.60 -17.28
CA LEU A 46 12.47 11.95 -16.99
C LEU A 46 13.40 12.65 -15.98
N PRO A 47 13.62 13.97 -16.10
CA PRO A 47 14.30 14.76 -15.08
C PRO A 47 13.47 14.84 -13.78
N LEU A 48 14.12 15.09 -12.64
CA LEU A 48 13.47 15.15 -11.32
C LEU A 48 12.27 16.11 -11.29
N GLU A 49 12.42 17.29 -11.90
CA GLU A 49 11.37 18.32 -11.92
C GLU A 49 10.08 17.85 -12.62
N GLU A 50 10.21 17.01 -13.64
CA GLU A 50 9.07 16.42 -14.34
C GLU A 50 8.49 15.27 -13.52
N ARG A 51 9.34 14.40 -12.96
CA ARG A 51 8.90 13.31 -12.08
C ARG A 51 8.09 13.83 -10.89
N ALA A 52 8.55 14.92 -10.25
CA ALA A 52 7.87 15.51 -9.11
C ALA A 52 6.43 15.98 -9.40
N LYS A 53 6.09 16.22 -10.67
CA LYS A 53 4.75 16.67 -11.11
C LYS A 53 3.84 15.53 -11.57
N LEU A 54 4.35 14.30 -11.66
CA LEU A 54 3.54 13.16 -12.09
C LEU A 54 2.48 12.82 -11.05
N ASP A 55 1.35 12.30 -11.52
CA ASP A 55 0.30 11.74 -10.69
C ASP A 55 0.65 10.30 -10.32
N TYR A 56 1.32 10.12 -9.17
CA TYR A 56 1.66 8.80 -8.63
C TYR A 56 0.45 8.05 -8.03
N ASP A 57 -0.69 8.71 -7.92
CA ASP A 57 -1.93 8.10 -7.45
C ASP A 57 -2.79 7.57 -8.62
N ALA A 58 -2.35 7.79 -9.87
CA ALA A 58 -2.97 7.21 -11.06
C ALA A 58 -2.54 5.74 -11.26
N PRO A 59 -3.43 4.87 -11.79
CA PRO A 59 -3.11 3.45 -12.02
C PRO A 59 -1.88 3.22 -12.91
N GLU A 60 -1.66 4.07 -13.90
CA GLU A 60 -0.55 3.97 -14.85
C GLU A 60 0.81 4.18 -14.19
N ALA A 61 0.82 4.83 -13.01
CA ALA A 61 2.05 5.06 -12.24
C ALA A 61 2.55 3.82 -11.50
N THR A 62 1.82 2.72 -11.52
CA THR A 62 2.22 1.46 -10.85
C THR A 62 2.57 0.37 -11.86
N ASP A 63 3.72 -0.27 -11.69
CA ASP A 63 4.08 -1.50 -12.40
C ASP A 63 3.33 -2.71 -11.78
N VAL A 64 2.04 -2.77 -12.07
CA VAL A 64 1.15 -3.82 -11.53
C VAL A 64 1.58 -5.21 -11.99
N ARG A 65 2.17 -5.35 -13.18
CA ARG A 65 2.63 -6.65 -13.70
C ARG A 65 3.78 -7.21 -12.87
N LEU A 66 4.75 -6.37 -12.53
CA LEU A 66 5.84 -6.78 -11.65
C LEU A 66 5.32 -7.14 -10.26
N LEU A 67 4.43 -6.32 -9.69
CA LEU A 67 3.83 -6.57 -8.39
C LEU A 67 3.05 -7.89 -8.38
N GLU A 68 2.20 -8.13 -9.37
CA GLU A 68 1.43 -9.38 -9.51
C GLU A 68 2.37 -10.59 -9.63
N SER A 69 3.42 -10.50 -10.42
CA SER A 69 4.40 -11.58 -10.58
C SER A 69 5.09 -11.94 -9.26
N HIS A 70 5.42 -10.93 -8.44
CA HIS A 70 6.01 -11.11 -7.13
C HIS A 70 5.03 -11.74 -6.13
N ILE A 71 3.76 -11.28 -6.10
CA ILE A 71 2.74 -11.89 -5.25
C ILE A 71 2.57 -13.38 -5.61
N ARG A 72 2.49 -13.72 -6.90
CA ARG A 72 2.41 -15.12 -7.36
C ARG A 72 3.60 -15.95 -6.93
N ALA A 73 4.82 -15.43 -7.11
CA ALA A 73 6.04 -16.12 -6.68
C ALA A 73 6.03 -16.36 -5.17
N TYR A 74 5.63 -15.35 -4.39
CA TYR A 74 5.56 -15.41 -2.94
C TYR A 74 4.55 -16.45 -2.44
N VAL A 75 3.35 -16.50 -3.03
CA VAL A 75 2.30 -17.49 -2.71
C VAL A 75 2.78 -18.93 -3.02
N LEU A 76 3.63 -19.09 -4.04
CA LEU A 76 4.27 -20.38 -4.37
C LEU A 76 5.44 -20.73 -3.42
N GLY A 77 5.69 -19.93 -2.39
CA GLY A 77 6.76 -20.16 -1.41
C GLY A 77 8.14 -19.83 -1.94
N ARG A 78 8.25 -18.91 -2.90
CA ARG A 78 9.51 -18.40 -3.46
C ARG A 78 9.81 -17.03 -2.87
N ALA A 79 11.09 -16.77 -2.60
CA ALA A 79 11.55 -15.43 -2.27
C ALA A 79 11.39 -14.49 -3.48
N ILE A 80 11.22 -13.21 -3.21
CA ILE A 80 11.12 -12.16 -4.23
C ILE A 80 12.20 -11.10 -4.02
N GLU A 81 12.58 -10.43 -5.09
CA GLU A 81 13.53 -9.31 -5.10
C GLU A 81 12.74 -8.01 -5.34
N ALA A 82 12.15 -7.48 -4.26
CA ALA A 82 11.30 -6.30 -4.33
C ALA A 82 12.09 -5.04 -4.69
N PRO A 83 11.53 -4.13 -5.50
CA PRO A 83 12.19 -2.86 -5.79
C PRO A 83 12.30 -2.00 -4.54
N ILE A 84 13.38 -1.21 -4.47
CA ILE A 84 13.56 -0.15 -3.49
C ILE A 84 13.21 1.18 -4.17
N TYR A 85 12.48 2.04 -3.47
CA TYR A 85 12.04 3.32 -4.00
C TYR A 85 12.63 4.48 -3.20
N ASP A 86 13.16 5.47 -3.91
CA ASP A 86 13.64 6.72 -3.34
C ASP A 86 12.56 7.80 -3.47
N PHE A 87 12.00 8.21 -2.32
CA PHE A 87 10.92 9.20 -2.28
C PHE A 87 11.39 10.64 -2.56
N ALA A 88 12.69 10.93 -2.37
CA ALA A 88 13.26 12.23 -2.68
C ALA A 88 13.50 12.38 -4.20
N GLU A 89 13.99 11.32 -4.81
CA GLU A 89 14.27 11.28 -6.24
C GLU A 89 13.06 10.86 -7.09
N HIS A 90 11.96 10.46 -6.48
CA HIS A 90 10.75 9.98 -7.18
C HIS A 90 11.03 8.85 -8.18
N LEU A 91 11.88 7.87 -7.80
CA LEU A 91 12.23 6.74 -8.68
C LEU A 91 12.61 5.47 -7.90
N ARG A 92 12.62 4.35 -8.62
CA ARG A 92 13.20 3.09 -8.14
C ARG A 92 14.72 3.18 -8.14
N VAL A 93 15.34 2.72 -7.05
CA VAL A 93 16.81 2.67 -6.97
C VAL A 93 17.35 1.60 -7.90
N THR A 94 18.12 2.02 -8.91
CA THR A 94 18.69 1.12 -9.90
C THR A 94 19.68 0.14 -9.27
N GLY A 95 19.60 -1.14 -9.67
CA GLY A 95 20.55 -2.18 -9.22
C GLY A 95 20.40 -2.62 -7.77
N ARG A 96 19.48 -2.05 -6.99
CA ARG A 96 19.21 -2.47 -5.61
C ARG A 96 17.82 -3.10 -5.49
N ARG A 97 17.74 -4.18 -4.73
CA ARG A 97 16.51 -4.90 -4.45
C ARG A 97 16.48 -5.30 -2.98
N GLU A 98 15.30 -5.46 -2.44
CA GLU A 98 15.08 -6.03 -1.12
C GLU A 98 14.71 -7.51 -1.25
N HIS A 99 15.51 -8.37 -0.64
CA HIS A 99 15.24 -9.81 -0.61
C HIS A 99 14.17 -10.12 0.43
N ILE A 100 13.00 -10.59 -0.01
CA ILE A 100 11.86 -10.90 0.86
C ILE A 100 11.57 -12.40 0.78
N PRO A 101 12.02 -13.20 1.77
CA PRO A 101 11.70 -14.61 1.83
C PRO A 101 10.23 -14.85 2.17
N PRO A 102 9.62 -15.97 1.73
CA PRO A 102 8.21 -16.24 2.01
C PRO A 102 7.97 -16.47 3.49
N ARG A 103 6.85 -15.94 3.97
CA ARG A 103 6.31 -16.13 5.33
C ARG A 103 4.82 -16.47 5.25
N PRO A 104 4.19 -16.97 6.34
CA PRO A 104 2.78 -17.37 6.33
C PRO A 104 1.79 -16.25 6.03
N LEU A 105 2.17 -14.98 6.23
CA LEU A 105 1.35 -13.81 5.93
C LEU A 105 2.09 -12.85 5.00
N LEU A 106 1.36 -12.35 4.00
CA LEU A 106 1.76 -11.23 3.16
C LEU A 106 0.67 -10.16 3.21
N ILE A 107 1.02 -8.92 3.55
CA ILE A 107 0.14 -7.76 3.41
C ILE A 107 0.62 -6.92 2.22
N VAL A 108 -0.21 -6.78 1.21
CA VAL A 108 0.02 -5.86 0.08
C VAL A 108 -0.76 -4.59 0.36
N GLU A 109 -0.07 -3.49 0.66
CA GLU A 109 -0.71 -2.23 1.00
C GLU A 109 -0.44 -1.14 -0.03
N GLY A 110 -1.42 -0.30 -0.25
CA GLY A 110 -1.31 0.85 -1.14
C GLY A 110 -2.64 1.49 -1.43
N ILE A 111 -2.61 2.72 -1.93
CA ILE A 111 -3.82 3.47 -2.26
C ILE A 111 -4.70 2.66 -3.23
N LEU A 112 -4.09 2.07 -4.25
CA LEU A 112 -4.77 1.34 -5.30
C LEU A 112 -4.75 -0.19 -5.13
N ALA A 113 -4.47 -0.73 -3.93
CA ALA A 113 -4.34 -2.18 -3.72
C ALA A 113 -5.58 -2.95 -4.18
N LEU A 114 -6.78 -2.42 -3.99
CA LEU A 114 -8.03 -3.05 -4.41
C LEU A 114 -8.53 -2.60 -5.79
N HIS A 115 -7.86 -1.63 -6.42
CA HIS A 115 -8.26 -1.11 -7.73
C HIS A 115 -8.02 -2.13 -8.85
N TYR A 116 -6.86 -2.80 -8.84
CA TYR A 116 -6.41 -3.64 -9.95
C TYR A 116 -7.12 -5.00 -9.96
N PRO A 117 -7.84 -5.33 -11.05
CA PRO A 117 -8.48 -6.65 -11.20
C PRO A 117 -7.49 -7.80 -11.13
N GLU A 118 -6.23 -7.58 -11.57
CA GLU A 118 -5.16 -8.58 -11.60
C GLU A 118 -4.71 -8.97 -10.19
N LEU A 119 -4.75 -8.05 -9.23
CA LEU A 119 -4.29 -8.31 -7.87
C LEU A 119 -5.35 -8.98 -6.98
N ARG A 120 -6.62 -8.62 -7.18
CA ARG A 120 -7.73 -9.08 -6.32
C ARG A 120 -7.85 -10.60 -6.18
N PRO A 121 -7.65 -11.44 -7.22
CA PRO A 121 -7.72 -12.89 -7.09
C PRO A 121 -6.67 -13.51 -6.16
N HIS A 122 -5.60 -12.78 -5.86
CA HIS A 122 -4.54 -13.23 -4.96
C HIS A 122 -4.84 -12.95 -3.49
N PHE A 123 -5.80 -12.08 -3.18
CA PHE A 123 -6.13 -11.71 -1.81
C PHE A 123 -7.11 -12.72 -1.17
N ASN A 124 -6.72 -13.27 -0.04
CA ASN A 124 -7.60 -14.06 0.82
C ASN A 124 -8.52 -13.15 1.66
N LEU A 125 -8.11 -11.90 1.81
CA LEU A 125 -8.82 -10.88 2.56
C LEU A 125 -8.51 -9.51 1.97
N SER A 126 -9.55 -8.74 1.69
CA SER A 126 -9.49 -7.38 1.16
C SER A 126 -10.02 -6.40 2.20
N ILE A 127 -9.20 -5.43 2.60
CA ILE A 127 -9.55 -4.45 3.64
C ILE A 127 -9.37 -3.03 3.10
N TYR A 128 -10.33 -2.17 3.42
CA TYR A 128 -10.24 -0.74 3.15
C TYR A 128 -10.18 0.03 4.47
N LEU A 129 -9.13 0.84 4.66
CA LEU A 129 -9.06 1.80 5.77
C LEU A 129 -9.75 3.09 5.37
N GLU A 130 -10.81 3.45 6.09
CA GLU A 130 -11.58 4.66 5.84
C GLU A 130 -11.25 5.75 6.87
N ALA A 131 -10.98 6.95 6.38
CA ALA A 131 -10.89 8.16 7.20
C ALA A 131 -11.30 9.37 6.36
N PRO A 132 -11.86 10.40 6.98
CA PRO A 132 -12.19 11.67 6.34
C PRO A 132 -10.96 12.33 5.69
N ASP A 133 -11.19 13.01 4.57
CA ASP A 133 -10.13 13.69 3.81
C ASP A 133 -9.32 14.67 4.68
N GLU A 134 -9.97 15.38 5.59
CA GLU A 134 -9.34 16.34 6.50
C GLU A 134 -8.31 15.67 7.43
N ILE A 135 -8.66 14.52 8.00
CA ILE A 135 -7.77 13.74 8.86
C ILE A 135 -6.59 13.19 8.02
N CYS A 136 -6.89 12.65 6.86
CA CYS A 136 -5.89 12.13 5.93
C CYS A 136 -4.91 13.22 5.49
N PHE A 137 -5.41 14.38 5.10
CA PHE A 137 -4.59 15.52 4.70
C PHE A 137 -3.70 16.01 5.84
N HIS A 138 -4.27 16.15 7.04
CA HIS A 138 -3.49 16.57 8.21
C HIS A 138 -2.31 15.61 8.48
N ARG A 139 -2.58 14.30 8.51
CA ARG A 139 -1.55 13.28 8.75
C ARG A 139 -0.51 13.23 7.62
N ARG A 140 -0.96 13.34 6.35
CA ARG A 140 -0.08 13.44 5.19
C ARG A 140 0.82 14.67 5.28
N LYS A 141 0.26 15.83 5.61
CA LYS A 141 1.02 17.09 5.76
C LYS A 141 2.14 16.94 6.79
N VAL A 142 1.84 16.44 7.98
CA VAL A 142 2.85 16.21 9.02
C VAL A 142 3.96 15.29 8.50
N ARG A 143 3.61 14.12 7.96
CA ARG A 143 4.57 13.16 7.41
C ARG A 143 5.44 13.77 6.31
N ASP A 144 4.84 14.42 5.32
CA ASP A 144 5.55 14.89 4.13
C ASP A 144 6.50 16.08 4.47
N ILE A 145 6.18 16.87 5.50
CA ILE A 145 7.10 17.88 6.03
C ILE A 145 8.27 17.21 6.78
N THR A 146 7.97 16.29 7.70
CA THR A 146 8.98 15.74 8.65
C THR A 146 9.88 14.68 8.01
N GLU A 147 9.32 13.82 7.15
CA GLU A 147 10.02 12.66 6.60
C GLU A 147 10.49 12.87 5.15
N ARG A 148 9.74 13.67 4.35
CA ARG A 148 10.00 13.89 2.92
C ARG A 148 10.53 15.28 2.61
N GLN A 149 10.66 16.16 3.61
CA GLN A 149 11.19 17.54 3.52
C GLN A 149 10.50 18.39 2.44
N ARG A 150 9.20 18.16 2.24
CA ARG A 150 8.41 18.90 1.25
C ARG A 150 7.89 20.22 1.81
N SER A 151 7.77 21.24 0.95
CA SER A 151 7.14 22.50 1.37
C SER A 151 5.62 22.34 1.52
N LEU A 152 5.02 23.17 2.38
CA LEU A 152 3.57 23.16 2.60
C LEU A 152 2.79 23.48 1.32
N GLU A 153 3.27 24.46 0.55
CA GLU A 153 2.68 24.87 -0.73
C GLU A 153 2.65 23.72 -1.72
N PHE A 154 3.76 22.96 -1.82
CA PHE A 154 3.84 21.79 -2.70
C PHE A 154 2.87 20.68 -2.25
N ILE A 155 2.81 20.40 -0.94
CA ILE A 155 1.91 19.37 -0.38
C ILE A 155 0.45 19.73 -0.66
N GLN A 156 0.07 20.99 -0.46
CA GLN A 156 -1.29 21.46 -0.70
C GLN A 156 -1.64 21.39 -2.19
N TRP A 157 -0.76 21.91 -3.05
CA TRP A 157 -0.96 21.84 -4.49
C TRP A 157 -1.12 20.40 -4.99
N GLN A 158 -0.24 19.50 -4.56
CA GLN A 158 -0.30 18.09 -4.95
C GLN A 158 -1.59 17.43 -4.45
N TYR A 159 -2.00 17.73 -3.22
CA TYR A 159 -3.22 17.16 -2.65
C TYR A 159 -4.46 17.56 -3.45
N GLU A 160 -4.59 18.82 -3.80
CA GLU A 160 -5.73 19.36 -4.52
C GLU A 160 -5.76 18.96 -6.01
N ASN A 161 -4.58 18.90 -6.66
CA ASN A 161 -4.49 18.72 -8.12
C ASN A 161 -4.26 17.27 -8.57
N THR A 162 -3.72 16.41 -7.73
CA THR A 162 -3.47 14.99 -8.07
C THR A 162 -4.16 14.04 -7.10
N VAL A 163 -3.90 14.14 -5.79
CA VAL A 163 -4.32 13.14 -4.80
C VAL A 163 -5.84 13.03 -4.67
N LEU A 164 -6.56 14.14 -4.47
CA LEU A 164 -8.02 14.13 -4.36
C LEU A 164 -8.71 13.70 -5.65
N PRO A 165 -8.35 14.21 -6.84
CA PRO A 165 -8.91 13.74 -8.10
C PRO A 165 -8.70 12.24 -8.32
N ALA A 166 -7.48 11.74 -8.13
CA ALA A 166 -7.18 10.32 -8.26
C ALA A 166 -7.93 9.46 -7.24
N ALA A 167 -8.01 9.91 -5.97
CA ALA A 167 -8.77 9.21 -4.95
C ALA A 167 -10.25 9.09 -5.33
N ARG A 168 -10.88 10.13 -5.81
CA ARG A 168 -12.28 10.09 -6.26
C ARG A 168 -12.49 9.18 -7.47
N LYS A 169 -11.54 9.17 -8.40
CA LYS A 169 -11.64 8.42 -9.66
C LYS A 169 -11.31 6.94 -9.48
N TYR A 170 -10.32 6.59 -8.68
CA TYR A 170 -9.75 5.25 -8.63
C TYR A 170 -9.87 4.57 -7.27
N LEU A 171 -9.56 5.29 -6.17
CA LEU A 171 -9.55 4.72 -4.83
C LEU A 171 -10.98 4.49 -4.30
N LEU A 172 -11.83 5.51 -4.29
CA LEU A 172 -13.19 5.39 -3.73
C LEU A 172 -14.02 4.29 -4.40
N PRO A 173 -14.03 4.14 -5.75
CA PRO A 173 -14.73 3.02 -6.37
C PRO A 173 -14.18 1.65 -5.95
N SER A 174 -12.87 1.55 -5.65
CA SER A 174 -12.25 0.28 -5.24
C SER A 174 -12.71 -0.21 -3.85
N LYS A 175 -13.28 0.66 -3.03
CA LYS A 175 -13.89 0.31 -1.75
C LYS A 175 -14.96 -0.79 -1.87
N ALA A 176 -15.66 -0.85 -3.02
CA ALA A 176 -16.65 -1.89 -3.30
C ALA A 176 -16.06 -3.32 -3.35
N TYR A 177 -14.74 -3.46 -3.46
CA TYR A 177 -14.05 -4.75 -3.48
C TYR A 177 -13.47 -5.15 -2.13
N ALA A 178 -13.72 -4.38 -1.08
CA ALA A 178 -13.27 -4.71 0.27
C ALA A 178 -14.24 -5.69 0.94
N ASP A 179 -13.70 -6.75 1.57
CA ASP A 179 -14.45 -7.63 2.47
C ASP A 179 -14.83 -6.89 3.75
N PHE A 180 -13.93 -6.00 4.23
CA PHE A 180 -14.12 -5.22 5.45
C PHE A 180 -13.65 -3.78 5.25
N ILE A 181 -14.39 -2.87 5.89
CA ILE A 181 -14.03 -1.46 6.00
C ILE A 181 -13.72 -1.21 7.47
N LEU A 182 -12.51 -0.73 7.76
CA LEU A 182 -12.06 -0.39 9.10
C LEU A 182 -11.98 1.13 9.25
N ASP A 183 -12.49 1.63 10.38
CA ASP A 183 -12.42 3.05 10.72
C ASP A 183 -10.98 3.42 11.13
N ALA A 184 -10.34 4.27 10.34
CA ALA A 184 -8.99 4.76 10.59
C ALA A 184 -8.98 6.15 11.27
N THR A 185 -10.12 6.61 11.81
CA THR A 185 -10.20 7.85 12.62
C THR A 185 -9.71 7.62 14.05
N ALA A 186 -9.87 6.39 14.56
CA ALA A 186 -9.44 6.00 15.88
C ALA A 186 -7.92 6.16 16.08
N ASP A 187 -7.46 6.01 17.30
CA ASP A 187 -6.03 5.95 17.60
C ASP A 187 -5.36 4.73 16.93
N LEU A 188 -4.06 4.84 16.71
CA LEU A 188 -3.30 3.84 15.96
C LEU A 188 -3.37 2.43 16.59
N ALA A 189 -3.44 2.33 17.93
CA ALA A 189 -3.47 1.04 18.62
C ALA A 189 -4.82 0.33 18.40
N THR A 190 -5.91 1.09 18.39
CA THR A 190 -7.25 0.58 18.06
C THR A 190 -7.32 0.08 16.62
N VAL A 191 -6.86 0.88 15.65
CA VAL A 191 -6.85 0.46 14.23
C VAL A 191 -5.96 -0.76 14.00
N GLU A 192 -4.79 -0.83 14.66
CA GLU A 192 -3.92 -2.00 14.63
C GLU A 192 -4.60 -3.26 15.17
N LYS A 193 -5.29 -3.12 16.31
CA LYS A 193 -6.03 -4.21 16.93
C LYS A 193 -7.13 -4.73 16.01
N ASP A 194 -7.94 -3.83 15.45
CA ASP A 194 -9.04 -4.19 14.55
C ASP A 194 -8.53 -4.90 13.29
N LEU A 195 -7.43 -4.41 12.70
CA LEU A 195 -6.79 -5.06 11.57
C LEU A 195 -6.29 -6.48 11.95
N TYR A 196 -5.59 -6.61 13.09
CA TYR A 196 -5.11 -7.88 13.58
C TYR A 196 -6.26 -8.89 13.80
N GLU A 197 -7.29 -8.49 14.52
CA GLU A 197 -8.45 -9.34 14.82
C GLU A 197 -9.20 -9.77 13.55
N THR A 198 -9.35 -8.85 12.58
CA THR A 198 -9.98 -9.14 11.29
C THR A 198 -9.17 -10.19 10.51
N ILE A 199 -7.85 -10.05 10.46
CA ILE A 199 -6.96 -11.03 9.81
C ILE A 199 -7.07 -12.39 10.50
N MET A 200 -6.98 -12.43 11.84
CA MET A 200 -7.03 -13.67 12.60
C MET A 200 -8.36 -14.39 12.44
N LYS A 201 -9.47 -13.69 12.53
CA LYS A 201 -10.82 -14.24 12.32
C LYS A 201 -10.97 -14.89 10.94
N LYS A 202 -10.47 -14.25 9.90
CA LYS A 202 -10.55 -14.78 8.53
C LYS A 202 -9.64 -15.99 8.35
N ARG A 203 -8.41 -15.96 8.89
CA ARG A 203 -7.46 -17.09 8.83
C ARG A 203 -8.03 -18.32 9.51
N THR A 204 -8.51 -18.18 10.74
CA THR A 204 -9.11 -19.32 11.48
C THR A 204 -10.34 -19.88 10.80
N GLY A 205 -11.18 -19.04 10.18
CA GLY A 205 -12.34 -19.48 9.41
C GLY A 205 -11.99 -20.23 8.12
N LEU A 206 -10.78 -20.06 7.59
CA LEU A 206 -10.26 -20.78 6.42
C LEU A 206 -9.37 -21.97 6.78
N GLY A 207 -9.11 -22.21 8.07
CA GLY A 207 -8.23 -23.30 8.54
C GLY A 207 -6.75 -23.08 8.17
N VAL A 208 -6.29 -21.82 8.10
CA VAL A 208 -4.92 -21.41 7.68
C VAL A 208 -4.21 -20.69 8.82
#